data_9b9566dd035db7411ec1a0535725dfe5
#
_entry.id   9b9566dd035db7411ec1a0535725dfe5
#
_cell.length_a   1.000
_cell.length_b   1.000
_cell.length_c   1.000
_cell.angle_alpha   90.00
_cell.angle_beta   90.00
_cell.angle_gamma   90.00
#
_symmetry.space_group_name_H-M   'P 1'
#
loop_
_entity.id
_entity.type
_entity.pdbx_description
1 polymer ?
#
loop_
_entity_poly.entity_id
_entity_poly.type
_entity_poly.pdbx_seq_one_letter_code
_entity_poly.pdbx_strand_id
1 'polypeptide(L)'
;ELTWFQGIKWIEKSVEVGREYLIFGRPMFYRGELRMAHPELDLVEKAASRKFHSGMQGIYPSTEKIASALGAKGFYKIICNAWSVAEEYINEYMPQWVRSAYDLMPLREAIYNIHFPQSAEKLHAAERRLKFDEFLGVQLAIQSRRTERMTRKDGFMFPKVGDLFNSFFNHRLPFALTSAQKRVIKEIRQDTISGFQMNRLLQGDVGSGKTLVALLTMLIAIGNGFQTVIMAPTEILAEQHLDTIR
;
A
#
# COMPACT_ATOMS: atom_id res chain seq x y z
N GLU A 1 12.21 30.70 -16.99
CA GLU A 1 13.10 30.41 -18.13
C GLU A 1 12.74 29.02 -18.69
N LEU A 2 12.65 28.93 -20.05
CA LEU A 2 12.44 27.65 -20.76
C LEU A 2 13.72 27.31 -21.52
N THR A 3 14.20 26.08 -21.39
CA THR A 3 15.50 25.70 -21.97
C THR A 3 15.37 24.41 -22.79
N TRP A 4 15.88 24.43 -24.02
CA TRP A 4 16.00 23.24 -24.87
C TRP A 4 17.48 22.99 -25.19
N PHE A 5 17.95 21.79 -24.89
CA PHE A 5 19.32 21.35 -25.19
C PHE A 5 19.41 20.60 -26.52
N GLN A 6 18.25 20.16 -27.05
CA GLN A 6 18.12 19.42 -28.32
C GLN A 6 16.93 19.93 -29.12
N GLY A 7 16.94 19.77 -30.44
CA GLY A 7 15.84 20.15 -31.32
C GLY A 7 15.70 21.66 -31.55
N ILE A 8 16.72 22.46 -31.32
CA ILE A 8 16.69 23.94 -31.38
C ILE A 8 16.09 24.44 -32.71
N LYS A 9 16.53 23.91 -33.85
CA LYS A 9 16.04 24.30 -35.17
C LYS A 9 14.51 24.05 -35.36
N TRP A 10 13.97 23.09 -34.64
CA TRP A 10 12.54 22.80 -34.66
C TRP A 10 11.78 23.81 -33.81
N ILE A 11 12.29 24.12 -32.61
CA ILE A 11 11.71 25.11 -31.68
C ILE A 11 11.68 26.49 -32.34
N GLU A 12 12.79 26.95 -32.94
CA GLU A 12 12.87 28.25 -33.64
C GLU A 12 11.80 28.39 -34.75
N LYS A 13 11.45 27.31 -35.42
CA LYS A 13 10.41 27.30 -36.46
C LYS A 13 8.98 27.19 -35.90
N SER A 14 8.82 26.71 -34.68
CA SER A 14 7.51 26.43 -34.08
C SER A 14 7.03 27.52 -33.14
N VAL A 15 7.90 28.45 -32.72
CA VAL A 15 7.57 29.56 -31.81
C VAL A 15 7.54 30.86 -32.59
N GLU A 16 6.37 31.55 -32.54
CA GLU A 16 6.17 32.85 -33.14
C GLU A 16 6.05 33.92 -32.05
N VAL A 17 6.78 35.03 -32.19
CA VAL A 17 6.74 36.14 -31.25
C VAL A 17 5.36 36.78 -31.28
N GLY A 18 4.80 37.08 -30.09
CA GLY A 18 3.48 37.70 -29.96
C GLY A 18 2.29 36.75 -29.91
N ARG A 19 2.53 35.43 -29.93
CA ARG A 19 1.49 34.42 -29.70
C ARG A 19 1.52 33.85 -28.30
N GLU A 20 0.36 33.46 -27.80
CA GLU A 20 0.23 32.81 -26.49
C GLU A 20 0.36 31.29 -26.64
N TYR A 21 1.17 30.70 -25.73
CA TYR A 21 1.45 29.25 -25.70
C TYR A 21 1.10 28.68 -24.33
N LEU A 22 0.46 27.51 -24.34
CA LEU A 22 0.40 26.63 -23.17
C LEU A 22 1.72 25.86 -23.08
N ILE A 23 2.31 25.85 -21.89
CA ILE A 23 3.59 25.25 -21.62
C ILE A 23 3.37 24.02 -20.73
N PHE A 24 3.79 22.85 -21.19
CA PHE A 24 3.72 21.61 -20.46
C PHE A 24 5.13 21.12 -20.13
N GLY A 25 5.40 20.91 -18.86
CA GLY A 25 6.69 20.44 -18.40
C GLY A 25 6.79 20.39 -16.89
N ARG A 26 7.90 19.86 -16.39
CA ARG A 26 8.19 19.82 -14.95
C ARG A 26 8.90 21.11 -14.54
N PRO A 27 8.28 21.99 -13.76
CA PRO A 27 8.95 23.16 -13.24
C PRO A 27 9.99 22.77 -12.19
N MET A 28 11.16 23.39 -12.23
CA MET A 28 12.22 23.27 -11.24
C MET A 28 12.65 24.65 -10.78
N PHE A 29 12.89 24.82 -9.48
CA PHE A 29 13.51 26.02 -8.95
C PHE A 29 15.05 25.86 -9.02
N TYR A 30 15.69 26.79 -9.72
CA TYR A 30 17.15 26.84 -9.79
C TYR A 30 17.59 28.31 -9.62
N ARG A 31 18.45 28.56 -8.61
CA ARG A 31 18.96 29.91 -8.27
C ARG A 31 17.89 30.98 -8.11
N GLY A 32 16.73 30.62 -7.54
CA GLY A 32 15.62 31.55 -7.30
C GLY A 32 14.70 31.80 -8.51
N GLU A 33 14.95 31.19 -9.65
CA GLU A 33 14.14 31.30 -10.86
C GLU A 33 13.42 29.97 -11.16
N LEU A 34 12.19 30.09 -11.66
CA LEU A 34 11.45 28.95 -12.16
C LEU A 34 11.94 28.58 -13.55
N ARG A 35 12.43 27.34 -13.72
CA ARG A 35 12.95 26.83 -15.00
C ARG A 35 12.26 25.56 -15.40
N MET A 36 12.10 25.36 -16.72
CA MET A 36 11.64 24.10 -17.32
C MET A 36 12.62 23.68 -18.42
N ALA A 37 13.06 22.42 -18.36
CA ALA A 37 13.89 21.82 -19.40
C ALA A 37 13.01 21.01 -20.37
N HIS A 38 13.18 21.23 -21.66
CA HIS A 38 12.45 20.55 -22.74
C HIS A 38 10.91 20.60 -22.56
N PRO A 39 10.30 21.75 -22.23
CA PRO A 39 8.85 21.79 -22.17
C PRO A 39 8.20 21.59 -23.53
N GLU A 40 7.03 21.02 -23.54
CA GLU A 40 6.16 21.00 -24.72
C GLU A 40 5.38 22.30 -24.81
N LEU A 41 5.21 22.80 -26.06
CA LEU A 41 4.47 24.02 -26.34
C LEU A 41 3.25 23.73 -27.22
N ASP A 42 2.09 24.31 -26.87
CA ASP A 42 0.90 24.33 -27.67
C ASP A 42 0.36 25.76 -27.82
N LEU A 43 -0.07 26.14 -29.00
CA LEU A 43 -0.79 27.41 -29.19
C LEU A 43 -2.11 27.38 -28.42
N VAL A 44 -2.39 28.43 -27.66
CA VAL A 44 -3.64 28.56 -26.86
C VAL A 44 -4.87 28.40 -27.75
N GLU A 45 -4.87 28.97 -28.94
CA GLU A 45 -5.96 28.85 -29.93
C GLU A 45 -6.27 27.40 -30.33
N LYS A 46 -5.22 26.55 -30.46
CA LYS A 46 -5.35 25.13 -30.75
C LYS A 46 -5.73 24.30 -29.51
N ALA A 47 -5.35 24.76 -28.33
CA ALA A 47 -5.67 24.11 -27.07
C ALA A 47 -7.11 24.39 -26.64
N ALA A 48 -7.65 25.57 -26.91
CA ALA A 48 -9.05 25.92 -26.63
C ALA A 48 -10.05 25.04 -27.39
N SER A 49 -9.68 24.55 -28.58
CA SER A 49 -10.50 23.60 -29.34
C SER A 49 -10.44 22.17 -28.79
N ARG A 50 -9.46 21.88 -27.96
CA ARG A 50 -9.28 20.60 -27.27
C ARG A 50 -9.68 20.82 -25.82
N LYS A 51 -10.84 20.46 -25.37
CA LYS A 51 -11.36 20.57 -23.99
C LYS A 51 -10.30 20.35 -22.87
N PHE A 52 -9.25 21.18 -22.84
CA PHE A 52 -8.25 21.17 -21.77
C PHE A 52 -8.87 21.83 -20.52
N HIS A 53 -9.15 21.04 -19.51
CA HIS A 53 -9.64 21.53 -18.26
C HIS A 53 -8.47 21.66 -17.27
N SER A 54 -8.39 22.79 -16.59
CA SER A 54 -7.60 23.08 -15.38
C SER A 54 -6.06 23.06 -15.42
N GLY A 55 -5.40 22.89 -16.54
CA GLY A 55 -3.93 23.00 -16.63
C GLY A 55 -3.14 21.85 -15.99
N MET A 56 -3.77 20.89 -15.30
CA MET A 56 -3.13 19.69 -14.77
C MET A 56 -3.30 18.53 -15.73
N GLN A 57 -2.20 17.80 -15.98
CA GLN A 57 -2.18 16.64 -16.86
C GLN A 57 -1.49 15.46 -16.16
N GLY A 58 -2.04 14.26 -16.30
CA GLY A 58 -1.44 13.04 -15.81
C GLY A 58 -0.11 12.73 -16.53
N ILE A 59 0.92 12.39 -15.74
CA ILE A 59 2.20 11.90 -16.26
C ILE A 59 2.22 10.40 -16.06
N TYR A 60 2.38 9.65 -17.16
CA TYR A 60 2.35 8.20 -17.14
C TYR A 60 3.75 7.61 -17.21
N PRO A 61 4.06 6.55 -16.44
CA PRO A 61 5.29 5.81 -16.57
C PRO A 61 5.41 5.27 -18.00
N SER A 62 6.56 5.49 -18.64
CA SER A 62 6.80 5.00 -19.98
C SER A 62 8.26 4.59 -20.16
N THR A 63 8.53 3.72 -21.15
CA THR A 63 9.90 3.44 -21.57
C THR A 63 10.39 4.54 -22.52
N GLU A 64 11.71 4.70 -22.64
CA GLU A 64 12.32 5.70 -23.52
C GLU A 64 11.81 5.60 -24.97
N LYS A 65 11.63 4.38 -25.48
CA LYS A 65 11.08 4.11 -26.83
C LYS A 65 9.64 4.61 -26.98
N ILE A 66 8.80 4.38 -25.96
CA ILE A 66 7.41 4.80 -25.99
C ILE A 66 7.31 6.33 -25.80
N ALA A 67 8.10 6.88 -24.88
CA ALA A 67 8.13 8.33 -24.65
C ALA A 67 8.55 9.10 -25.90
N SER A 68 9.56 8.61 -26.64
CA SER A 68 10.01 9.23 -27.90
C SER A 68 8.99 9.11 -29.04
N ALA A 69 8.21 8.02 -29.07
CA ALA A 69 7.22 7.79 -30.14
C ALA A 69 5.89 8.52 -29.91
N LEU A 70 5.40 8.55 -28.66
CA LEU A 70 4.07 9.07 -28.32
C LEU A 70 4.11 10.47 -27.67
N GLY A 71 5.12 10.73 -26.85
CA GLY A 71 5.17 11.92 -25.99
C GLY A 71 3.99 12.02 -25.02
N ALA A 72 3.93 13.07 -24.22
CA ALA A 72 2.83 13.30 -23.27
C ALA A 72 1.48 13.46 -23.99
N LYS A 73 1.47 14.12 -25.15
CA LYS A 73 0.26 14.36 -25.95
C LYS A 73 -0.31 13.07 -26.55
N GLY A 74 0.54 12.15 -26.99
CA GLY A 74 0.13 10.85 -27.50
C GLY A 74 -0.57 10.03 -26.41
N PHE A 75 0.00 9.97 -25.21
CA PHE A 75 -0.63 9.33 -24.06
C PHE A 75 -1.98 9.95 -23.70
N TYR A 76 -2.04 11.28 -23.61
CA TYR A 76 -3.29 11.98 -23.34
C TYR A 76 -4.38 11.60 -24.33
N LYS A 77 -4.07 11.59 -25.65
CA LYS A 77 -5.03 11.21 -26.70
C LYS A 77 -5.51 9.76 -26.53
N ILE A 78 -4.61 8.84 -26.19
CA ILE A 78 -4.98 7.44 -25.93
C ILE A 78 -5.94 7.35 -24.74
N ILE A 79 -5.64 8.04 -23.63
CA ILE A 79 -6.50 8.03 -22.45
C ILE A 79 -7.86 8.67 -22.75
N CYS A 80 -7.92 9.77 -23.51
CA CYS A 80 -9.19 10.36 -23.95
C CYS A 80 -10.04 9.37 -24.76
N ASN A 81 -9.42 8.68 -25.72
CA ASN A 81 -10.11 7.67 -26.53
C ASN A 81 -10.55 6.47 -25.68
N ALA A 82 -9.70 6.01 -24.76
CA ALA A 82 -10.07 4.94 -23.83
C ALA A 82 -11.24 5.36 -22.93
N TRP A 83 -11.23 6.58 -22.41
CA TRP A 83 -12.31 7.13 -21.60
C TRP A 83 -13.64 7.16 -22.34
N SER A 84 -13.65 7.68 -23.59
CA SER A 84 -14.88 7.78 -24.39
C SER A 84 -15.59 6.43 -24.63
N VAL A 85 -14.84 5.32 -24.55
CA VAL A 85 -15.38 3.95 -24.68
C VAL A 85 -15.68 3.35 -23.32
N ALA A 86 -14.81 3.56 -22.31
CA ALA A 86 -14.87 2.89 -21.02
C ALA A 86 -15.89 3.51 -20.07
N GLU A 87 -16.21 4.80 -20.22
CA GLU A 87 -17.04 5.54 -19.27
C GLU A 87 -18.39 4.87 -18.98
N GLU A 88 -19.04 4.34 -20.00
CA GLU A 88 -20.36 3.68 -19.86
C GLU A 88 -20.30 2.36 -19.10
N TYR A 89 -19.13 1.71 -19.06
CA TYR A 89 -18.91 0.42 -18.40
C TYR A 89 -18.44 0.56 -16.95
N ILE A 90 -18.09 1.78 -16.51
CA ILE A 90 -17.64 2.03 -15.14
C ILE A 90 -18.88 2.13 -14.24
N ASN A 91 -19.21 1.03 -13.58
CA ASN A 91 -20.30 0.95 -12.63
C ASN A 91 -19.84 1.11 -11.20
N GLU A 92 -20.61 1.85 -10.40
CA GLU A 92 -20.37 1.97 -8.96
C GLU A 92 -20.75 0.66 -8.25
N TYR A 93 -19.79 0.06 -7.56
CA TYR A 93 -20.00 -1.18 -6.81
C TYR A 93 -20.04 -0.94 -5.29
N MET A 94 -19.56 0.23 -4.83
CA MET A 94 -19.54 0.52 -3.41
C MET A 94 -20.89 1.05 -2.95
N PRO A 95 -21.48 0.45 -1.90
CA PRO A 95 -22.75 0.90 -1.36
C PRO A 95 -22.74 2.38 -0.96
N GLN A 96 -23.84 3.07 -1.19
CA GLN A 96 -23.94 4.51 -0.88
C GLN A 96 -23.66 4.82 0.58
N TRP A 97 -24.09 3.96 1.51
CA TRP A 97 -23.84 4.17 2.94
C TRP A 97 -22.34 4.17 3.27
N VAL A 98 -21.54 3.32 2.61
CA VAL A 98 -20.07 3.32 2.77
C VAL A 98 -19.49 4.61 2.22
N ARG A 99 -19.89 5.00 1.00
CA ARG A 99 -19.39 6.24 0.37
C ARG A 99 -19.69 7.46 1.23
N SER A 100 -20.91 7.53 1.78
CA SER A 100 -21.31 8.62 2.67
C SER A 100 -20.55 8.61 4.00
N ALA A 101 -20.35 7.43 4.61
CA ALA A 101 -19.65 7.31 5.90
C ALA A 101 -18.16 7.72 5.82
N TYR A 102 -17.53 7.50 4.68
CA TYR A 102 -16.09 7.76 4.47
C TYR A 102 -15.83 8.95 3.54
N ASP A 103 -16.86 9.69 3.13
CA ASP A 103 -16.77 10.81 2.21
C ASP A 103 -16.00 10.44 0.93
N LEU A 104 -16.48 9.43 0.22
CA LEU A 104 -15.84 8.91 -0.97
C LEU A 104 -16.54 9.36 -2.25
N MET A 105 -15.74 9.90 -3.16
CA MET A 105 -16.18 10.26 -4.52
C MET A 105 -16.73 9.04 -5.27
N PRO A 106 -17.75 9.19 -6.13
CA PRO A 106 -18.21 8.12 -7.03
C PRO A 106 -17.07 7.58 -7.90
N LEU A 107 -17.06 6.26 -8.16
CA LEU A 107 -15.97 5.60 -8.88
C LEU A 107 -15.69 6.22 -10.25
N ARG A 108 -16.73 6.46 -11.06
CA ARG A 108 -16.60 7.07 -12.39
C ARG A 108 -15.96 8.44 -12.31
N GLU A 109 -16.39 9.27 -11.36
CA GLU A 109 -15.82 10.60 -11.14
C GLU A 109 -14.37 10.53 -10.64
N ALA A 110 -14.04 9.54 -9.80
CA ALA A 110 -12.68 9.32 -9.32
C ALA A 110 -11.74 8.91 -10.46
N ILE A 111 -12.13 7.95 -11.30
CA ILE A 111 -11.34 7.55 -12.47
C ILE A 111 -11.19 8.69 -13.46
N TYR A 112 -12.23 9.50 -13.67
CA TYR A 112 -12.13 10.69 -14.50
C TYR A 112 -11.10 11.68 -13.94
N ASN A 113 -11.22 12.06 -12.67
CA ASN A 113 -10.38 13.09 -12.07
C ASN A 113 -8.93 12.66 -11.82
N ILE A 114 -8.62 11.36 -11.75
CA ILE A 114 -7.21 10.92 -11.69
C ILE A 114 -6.50 11.11 -13.03
N HIS A 115 -7.23 11.05 -14.14
CA HIS A 115 -6.68 11.25 -15.48
C HIS A 115 -6.85 12.68 -16.01
N PHE A 116 -7.96 13.31 -15.65
CA PHE A 116 -8.38 14.64 -16.10
C PHE A 116 -8.78 15.51 -14.91
N PRO A 117 -7.82 15.90 -14.04
CA PRO A 117 -8.13 16.63 -12.82
C PRO A 117 -8.83 17.97 -13.13
N GLN A 118 -9.99 18.19 -12.55
CA GLN A 118 -10.73 19.47 -12.68
C GLN A 118 -10.23 20.51 -11.67
N SER A 119 -9.73 20.05 -10.51
CA SER A 119 -9.06 20.86 -9.49
C SER A 119 -8.15 20.00 -8.64
N ALA A 120 -7.29 20.61 -7.82
CA ALA A 120 -6.43 19.90 -6.88
C ALA A 120 -7.26 19.12 -5.85
N GLU A 121 -8.35 19.69 -5.36
CA GLU A 121 -9.26 19.06 -4.39
C GLU A 121 -9.91 17.82 -4.98
N LYS A 122 -10.39 17.90 -6.24
CA LYS A 122 -10.97 16.74 -6.93
C LYS A 122 -9.95 15.66 -7.21
N LEU A 123 -8.71 16.02 -7.53
CA LEU A 123 -7.62 15.07 -7.68
C LEU A 123 -7.36 14.32 -6.37
N HIS A 124 -7.24 15.02 -5.25
CA HIS A 124 -7.04 14.39 -3.93
C HIS A 124 -8.23 13.51 -3.52
N ALA A 125 -9.46 13.92 -3.80
CA ALA A 125 -10.64 13.10 -3.55
C ALA A 125 -10.65 11.82 -4.41
N ALA A 126 -10.23 11.91 -5.66
CA ALA A 126 -10.07 10.78 -6.57
C ALA A 126 -8.99 9.81 -6.09
N GLU A 127 -7.81 10.32 -5.74
CA GLU A 127 -6.73 9.51 -5.15
C GLU A 127 -7.17 8.79 -3.88
N ARG A 128 -7.87 9.51 -2.98
CA ARG A 128 -8.39 8.93 -1.74
C ARG A 128 -9.36 7.79 -2.03
N ARG A 129 -10.27 7.96 -3.01
CA ARG A 129 -11.22 6.92 -3.41
C ARG A 129 -10.49 5.68 -3.92
N LEU A 130 -9.57 5.82 -4.85
CA LEU A 130 -8.87 4.69 -5.44
C LEU A 130 -7.97 3.96 -4.44
N LYS A 131 -7.26 4.70 -3.57
CA LYS A 131 -6.49 4.11 -2.45
C LYS A 131 -7.40 3.35 -1.49
N PHE A 132 -8.57 3.90 -1.17
CA PHE A 132 -9.55 3.21 -0.31
C PHE A 132 -10.01 1.89 -0.94
N ASP A 133 -10.31 1.87 -2.23
CA ASP A 133 -10.74 0.66 -2.93
C ASP A 133 -9.67 -0.44 -2.90
N GLU A 134 -8.41 -0.10 -3.17
CA GLU A 134 -7.30 -1.06 -3.09
C GLU A 134 -7.15 -1.65 -1.68
N PHE A 135 -7.12 -0.80 -0.65
CA PHE A 135 -6.99 -1.26 0.73
C PHE A 135 -8.22 -2.03 1.20
N LEU A 136 -9.42 -1.63 0.80
CA LEU A 136 -10.65 -2.36 1.13
C LEU A 136 -10.60 -3.78 0.56
N GLY A 137 -10.19 -3.94 -0.71
CA GLY A 137 -10.04 -5.25 -1.34
C GLY A 137 -9.10 -6.17 -0.56
N VAL A 138 -7.92 -5.65 -0.16
CA VAL A 138 -6.95 -6.39 0.67
C VAL A 138 -7.56 -6.75 2.04
N GLN A 139 -8.22 -5.81 2.70
CA GLN A 139 -8.83 -6.03 4.02
C GLN A 139 -9.97 -7.05 3.96
N LEU A 140 -10.81 -6.99 2.94
CA LEU A 140 -11.88 -7.98 2.75
C LEU A 140 -11.32 -9.38 2.51
N ALA A 141 -10.26 -9.52 1.71
CA ALA A 141 -9.58 -10.80 1.49
C ALA A 141 -8.99 -11.37 2.79
N ILE A 142 -8.36 -10.53 3.62
CA ILE A 142 -7.83 -10.93 4.93
C ILE A 142 -8.95 -11.35 5.87
N GLN A 143 -10.03 -10.57 5.96
CA GLN A 143 -11.16 -10.87 6.84
C GLN A 143 -11.92 -12.15 6.39
N SER A 144 -12.07 -12.35 5.09
CA SER A 144 -12.68 -13.58 4.55
C SER A 144 -11.89 -14.82 4.98
N ARG A 145 -10.57 -14.80 4.81
CA ARG A 145 -9.68 -15.90 5.26
C ARG A 145 -9.70 -16.09 6.78
N ARG A 146 -9.82 -14.99 7.53
CA ARG A 146 -9.93 -15.05 8.99
C ARG A 146 -11.25 -15.72 9.40
N THR A 147 -12.37 -15.31 8.80
CA THR A 147 -13.67 -15.89 9.07
C THR A 147 -13.70 -17.37 8.73
N GLU A 148 -13.16 -17.77 7.58
CA GLU A 148 -13.05 -19.17 7.18
C GLU A 148 -12.27 -20.00 8.21
N ARG A 149 -11.15 -19.49 8.72
CA ARG A 149 -10.38 -20.17 9.78
C ARG A 149 -11.15 -20.25 11.10
N MET A 150 -11.88 -19.18 11.46
CA MET A 150 -12.65 -19.13 12.71
C MET A 150 -13.93 -19.99 12.66
N THR A 151 -14.34 -20.49 11.49
CA THR A 151 -15.46 -21.44 11.38
C THR A 151 -15.00 -22.90 11.50
N ARG A 152 -13.71 -23.17 11.27
CA ARG A 152 -13.13 -24.52 11.39
C ARG A 152 -12.59 -24.73 12.80
N LYS A 153 -13.23 -25.65 13.54
CA LYS A 153 -12.73 -26.09 14.87
C LYS A 153 -11.81 -27.31 14.72
N ASP A 154 -10.77 -27.18 13.94
CA ASP A 154 -9.74 -28.20 13.69
C ASP A 154 -8.38 -27.83 14.31
N GLY A 155 -8.35 -26.84 15.19
CA GLY A 155 -7.16 -26.42 15.91
C GLY A 155 -6.76 -27.43 17.01
N PHE A 156 -5.47 -27.62 17.19
CA PHE A 156 -4.96 -28.39 18.33
C PHE A 156 -5.26 -27.65 19.63
N MET A 157 -5.88 -28.36 20.56
CA MET A 157 -6.22 -27.79 21.87
C MET A 157 -5.16 -28.16 22.92
N PHE A 158 -4.73 -27.16 23.69
CA PHE A 158 -3.80 -27.33 24.79
C PHE A 158 -4.50 -27.03 26.13
N PRO A 159 -5.34 -27.92 26.67
CA PRO A 159 -6.16 -27.66 27.84
C PRO A 159 -5.34 -27.45 29.13
N LYS A 160 -4.13 -28.03 29.20
CA LYS A 160 -3.27 -27.95 30.39
C LYS A 160 -2.14 -26.93 30.19
N VAL A 161 -1.73 -26.22 31.25
CA VAL A 161 -0.49 -25.45 31.22
C VAL A 161 0.72 -26.40 31.33
N GLY A 162 0.61 -27.39 32.18
CA GLY A 162 1.60 -28.49 32.32
C GLY A 162 2.76 -28.15 33.28
N ASP A 163 3.42 -29.21 33.76
CA ASP A 163 4.51 -29.08 34.72
C ASP A 163 5.78 -28.49 34.12
N LEU A 164 6.01 -28.71 32.84
CA LEU A 164 7.15 -28.14 32.10
C LEU A 164 7.11 -26.61 32.11
N PHE A 165 5.94 -26.01 31.80
CA PHE A 165 5.76 -24.58 31.86
C PHE A 165 5.93 -24.06 33.29
N ASN A 166 5.25 -24.70 34.25
CA ASN A 166 5.29 -24.25 35.65
C ASN A 166 6.70 -24.34 36.27
N SER A 167 7.41 -25.42 35.98
CA SER A 167 8.78 -25.62 36.45
C SER A 167 9.72 -24.58 35.85
N PHE A 168 9.63 -24.34 34.52
CA PHE A 168 10.44 -23.34 33.86
C PHE A 168 10.11 -21.93 34.37
N PHE A 169 8.82 -21.58 34.45
CA PHE A 169 8.36 -20.28 34.92
C PHE A 169 8.79 -19.96 36.37
N ASN A 170 8.69 -20.92 37.27
CA ASN A 170 8.95 -20.71 38.68
C ASN A 170 10.44 -20.85 39.05
N HIS A 171 11.23 -21.65 38.33
CA HIS A 171 12.58 -22.04 38.79
C HIS A 171 13.70 -21.73 37.79
N ARG A 172 13.38 -21.42 36.53
CA ARG A 172 14.40 -21.21 35.50
C ARG A 172 14.44 -19.80 34.95
N LEU A 173 13.37 -19.01 35.12
CA LEU A 173 13.37 -17.62 34.69
C LEU A 173 14.23 -16.78 35.62
N PRO A 174 15.31 -16.13 35.12
CA PRO A 174 16.20 -15.30 35.92
C PRO A 174 15.61 -13.92 36.24
N PHE A 175 14.45 -13.58 35.68
CA PHE A 175 13.76 -12.30 35.84
C PHE A 175 12.24 -12.44 35.78
N ALA A 176 11.53 -11.47 36.31
CA ALA A 176 10.08 -11.44 36.23
C ALA A 176 9.61 -11.01 34.82
N LEU A 177 8.56 -11.66 34.29
CA LEU A 177 7.93 -11.26 33.05
C LEU A 177 7.31 -9.85 33.19
N THR A 178 7.42 -9.07 32.12
CA THR A 178 6.75 -7.77 32.02
C THR A 178 5.22 -7.95 31.94
N SER A 179 4.48 -6.90 32.26
CA SER A 179 3.02 -6.90 32.15
C SER A 179 2.54 -7.21 30.72
N ALA A 180 3.25 -6.70 29.71
CA ALA A 180 2.97 -6.97 28.31
C ALA A 180 3.17 -8.46 27.96
N GLN A 181 4.29 -9.07 28.37
CA GLN A 181 4.56 -10.49 28.16
C GLN A 181 3.50 -11.37 28.84
N LYS A 182 3.15 -11.07 30.10
CA LYS A 182 2.08 -11.80 30.83
C LYS A 182 0.74 -11.71 30.10
N ARG A 183 0.38 -10.52 29.60
CA ARG A 183 -0.86 -10.31 28.83
C ARG A 183 -0.87 -11.15 27.56
N VAL A 184 0.20 -11.09 26.77
CA VAL A 184 0.30 -11.84 25.50
C VAL A 184 0.25 -13.35 25.73
N ILE A 185 0.94 -13.87 26.73
CA ILE A 185 0.88 -15.30 27.08
C ILE A 185 -0.55 -15.71 27.48
N LYS A 186 -1.25 -14.87 28.22
CA LYS A 186 -2.66 -15.11 28.57
C LYS A 186 -3.57 -15.14 27.34
N GLU A 187 -3.35 -14.24 26.39
CA GLU A 187 -4.10 -14.21 25.13
C GLU A 187 -3.82 -15.44 24.27
N ILE A 188 -2.54 -15.83 24.13
CA ILE A 188 -2.14 -17.07 23.44
C ILE A 188 -2.79 -18.27 24.12
N ARG A 189 -2.80 -18.29 25.45
CA ARG A 189 -3.45 -19.36 26.22
C ARG A 189 -4.94 -19.46 25.91
N GLN A 190 -5.64 -18.33 25.82
CA GLN A 190 -7.07 -18.31 25.46
C GLN A 190 -7.29 -18.87 24.06
N ASP A 191 -6.45 -18.50 23.09
CA ASP A 191 -6.57 -19.04 21.74
C ASP A 191 -6.33 -20.53 21.67
N THR A 192 -5.30 -21.03 22.36
CA THR A 192 -4.92 -22.45 22.35
C THR A 192 -5.90 -23.40 23.05
N ILE A 193 -6.86 -22.87 23.81
CA ILE A 193 -7.96 -23.65 24.40
C ILE A 193 -9.28 -23.52 23.63
N SER A 194 -9.33 -22.63 22.64
CA SER A 194 -10.59 -22.29 21.93
C SER A 194 -11.05 -23.37 20.94
N GLY A 195 -10.16 -24.27 20.53
CA GLY A 195 -10.38 -25.25 19.47
C GLY A 195 -10.25 -24.69 18.05
N PHE A 196 -9.99 -23.40 17.91
CA PHE A 196 -9.67 -22.79 16.62
C PHE A 196 -8.16 -22.77 16.39
N GLN A 197 -7.78 -22.83 15.11
CA GLN A 197 -6.37 -22.70 14.74
C GLN A 197 -5.86 -21.30 15.07
N MET A 198 -4.92 -21.20 16.02
CA MET A 198 -4.28 -19.94 16.38
C MET A 198 -3.38 -19.43 15.26
N ASN A 199 -3.51 -18.14 14.93
CA ASN A 199 -2.59 -17.43 14.05
C ASN A 199 -2.41 -16.00 14.60
N ARG A 200 -1.28 -15.77 15.29
CA ARG A 200 -0.96 -14.50 15.93
C ARG A 200 0.35 -13.94 15.43
N LEU A 201 0.35 -12.62 15.17
CA LEU A 201 1.56 -11.85 14.98
C LEU A 201 1.99 -11.28 16.35
N LEU A 202 3.16 -11.71 16.85
CA LEU A 202 3.79 -11.14 18.01
C LEU A 202 4.74 -10.01 17.59
N GLN A 203 4.37 -8.78 17.87
CA GLN A 203 5.16 -7.60 17.54
C GLN A 203 5.78 -6.99 18.80
N GLY A 204 7.00 -6.51 18.69
CA GLY A 204 7.74 -5.82 19.75
C GLY A 204 9.15 -5.47 19.29
N ASP A 205 9.82 -4.58 20.02
CA ASP A 205 11.17 -4.14 19.72
C ASP A 205 12.22 -5.25 19.85
N VAL A 206 13.43 -5.01 19.35
CA VAL A 206 14.57 -5.90 19.57
C VAL A 206 14.84 -6.00 21.07
N GLY A 207 15.05 -7.21 21.57
CA GLY A 207 15.26 -7.44 23.01
C GLY A 207 13.99 -7.46 23.88
N SER A 208 12.78 -7.27 23.33
CA SER A 208 11.52 -7.32 24.10
C SER A 208 11.13 -8.71 24.62
N GLY A 209 11.91 -9.74 24.33
CA GLY A 209 11.70 -11.11 24.81
C GLY A 209 10.66 -11.90 24.00
N LYS A 210 10.48 -11.59 22.70
CA LYS A 210 9.58 -12.38 21.82
C LYS A 210 9.90 -13.86 21.79
N THR A 211 11.20 -14.21 21.78
CA THR A 211 11.66 -15.62 21.81
C THR A 211 11.22 -16.32 23.10
N LEU A 212 11.25 -15.60 24.24
CA LEU A 212 10.80 -16.16 25.51
C LEU A 212 9.28 -16.45 25.50
N VAL A 213 8.48 -15.57 24.91
CA VAL A 213 7.02 -15.80 24.75
C VAL A 213 6.79 -17.03 23.87
N ALA A 214 7.56 -17.17 22.77
CA ALA A 214 7.51 -18.35 21.93
C ALA A 214 7.88 -19.63 22.69
N LEU A 215 8.99 -19.61 23.43
CA LEU A 215 9.43 -20.75 24.28
C LEU A 215 8.35 -21.15 25.29
N LEU A 216 7.77 -20.21 26.00
CA LEU A 216 6.70 -20.47 26.97
C LEU A 216 5.47 -21.10 26.29
N THR A 217 5.14 -20.65 25.08
CA THR A 217 4.06 -21.24 24.27
C THR A 217 4.39 -22.69 23.86
N MET A 218 5.65 -22.95 23.46
CA MET A 218 6.13 -24.29 23.12
C MET A 218 6.05 -25.24 24.33
N LEU A 219 6.42 -24.77 25.51
CA LEU A 219 6.34 -25.58 26.75
C LEU A 219 4.89 -25.97 27.07
N ILE A 220 3.92 -25.11 26.80
CA ILE A 220 2.49 -25.45 26.93
C ILE A 220 2.14 -26.56 25.94
N ALA A 221 2.52 -26.44 24.68
CA ALA A 221 2.20 -27.43 23.64
C ALA A 221 2.85 -28.79 23.96
N ILE A 222 4.13 -28.82 24.36
CA ILE A 222 4.84 -30.04 24.76
C ILE A 222 4.19 -30.66 25.98
N GLY A 223 3.77 -29.87 26.97
CA GLY A 223 3.05 -30.35 28.14
C GLY A 223 1.67 -30.98 27.84
N ASN A 224 1.15 -30.76 26.64
CA ASN A 224 -0.06 -31.38 26.11
C ASN A 224 0.23 -32.55 25.12
N GLY A 225 1.49 -32.96 24.98
CA GLY A 225 1.89 -34.09 24.14
C GLY A 225 2.13 -33.78 22.69
N PHE A 226 2.26 -32.50 22.33
CA PHE A 226 2.52 -32.08 20.95
C PHE A 226 3.98 -31.74 20.71
N GLN A 227 4.43 -31.89 19.49
CA GLN A 227 5.75 -31.43 19.03
C GLN A 227 5.66 -29.95 18.63
N THR A 228 6.77 -29.24 18.80
CA THR A 228 6.88 -27.83 18.45
C THR A 228 8.11 -27.57 17.58
N VAL A 229 8.03 -26.53 16.74
CA VAL A 229 9.12 -26.11 15.88
C VAL A 229 9.22 -24.59 15.83
N ILE A 230 10.45 -24.06 15.85
CA ILE A 230 10.76 -22.67 15.53
C ILE A 230 11.41 -22.64 14.16
N MET A 231 10.90 -21.77 13.28
CA MET A 231 11.51 -21.50 11.99
C MET A 231 12.19 -20.13 12.03
N ALA A 232 13.36 -20.04 11.44
CA ALA A 232 14.10 -18.80 11.27
C ALA A 232 14.45 -18.60 9.78
N PRO A 233 14.56 -17.35 9.30
CA PRO A 233 14.85 -17.08 7.89
C PRO A 233 16.30 -17.40 7.48
N THR A 234 17.22 -17.54 8.44
CA THR A 234 18.63 -17.85 8.20
C THR A 234 19.15 -18.88 9.21
N GLU A 235 20.18 -19.63 8.82
CA GLU A 235 20.88 -20.60 9.66
C GLU A 235 21.41 -19.96 10.95
N ILE A 236 22.06 -18.79 10.82
CA ILE A 236 22.60 -18.05 11.96
C ILE A 236 21.55 -17.73 13.01
N LEU A 237 20.33 -17.30 12.58
CA LEU A 237 19.25 -17.04 13.50
C LEU A 237 18.68 -18.32 14.13
N ALA A 238 18.67 -19.43 13.40
CA ALA A 238 18.25 -20.71 13.96
C ALA A 238 19.21 -21.19 15.04
N GLU A 239 20.53 -21.06 14.83
CA GLU A 239 21.56 -21.35 15.84
C GLU A 239 21.44 -20.44 17.06
N GLN A 240 21.25 -19.13 16.87
CA GLN A 240 21.01 -18.20 17.99
C GLN A 240 19.77 -18.57 18.81
N HIS A 241 18.69 -19.02 18.16
CA HIS A 241 17.52 -19.51 18.88
C HIS A 241 17.81 -20.78 19.66
N LEU A 242 18.57 -21.72 19.08
CA LEU A 242 18.98 -22.95 19.74
C LEU A 242 19.81 -22.67 20.99
N ASP A 243 20.81 -21.77 20.89
CA ASP A 243 21.66 -21.39 22.02
C ASP A 243 20.90 -20.66 23.13
N THR A 244 19.88 -19.88 22.75
CA THR A 244 19.03 -19.17 23.72
C THR A 244 18.09 -20.12 24.48
N ILE A 245 17.71 -21.24 23.87
CA ILE A 245 16.76 -22.21 24.43
C ILE A 245 17.47 -23.30 25.24
N ARG A 246 18.72 -23.59 24.99
CA ARG A 246 19.56 -24.51 25.79
C ARG A 246 19.94 -23.93 27.14
#